data_a37c3836101bc22aa3a6e0b4267ea3ef
#
_entry.id   a37c3836101bc22aa3a6e0b4267ea3ef
#
_cell.length_a   1.000
_cell.length_b   1.000
_cell.length_c   1.000
_cell.angle_alpha   90.00
_cell.angle_beta   90.00
_cell.angle_gamma   90.00
#
_symmetry.space_group_name_H-M   'P 1'
#
loop_
_entity.id
_entity.type
_entity.pdbx_description
1 polymer ?
#
loop_
_entity_poly.entity_id
_entity_poly.type
_entity_poly.pdbx_seq_one_letter_code
_entity_poly.pdbx_strand_id
1 'polypeptide(L)'
;MSEPLLLRIEGKCVADDETLYRNMESAAALGLPEISSVSPIQPTPIALVGSGPSVASQLPALHRLRAQGVPIVGIKDAHDWLIASGLVPDMAFAVDPQAKRARCFRVPSHDVHYLVASQCDPGMFEHLAGYRVTIWHPYVRHGQTRPKNKILIGGGTTSGLRALSLFYVMGYRHFLLFGYDSCMDGSNLRVDGSGVADGDEVTEVKLDPKDERVFYCNPAMALQAQDFQEYSWFMPDATFEVFGDGLIAEIVKRREAARLELEAAAQIQVKNDLVSFIHSGNLAVASYRYRAEVPARALGAQINDHGAGTLIFSKPQATELMDMARARNRGQRVIVDFCDDHFGWTHYKEAGRIADAVTCPTKAMAAIVRENTGHEPFVVPDPYEFEEAPAHCSGDKLLWFGYWHESNREAVERIWPVISRYPLKMVGNGGDGMIPYSRRALLKCLAEADIVVLPATDAYKSPNRAVEAIRRGCFVVAEPHPGLEGIPGIWIGDIEEGIEWARCHIDEANQRTWEAQRYVESAFSPQTVADAWKKAIRPPTTSDAEAGTGRDGLTSTSHRMQISDPISAILTQSQATRPTP
;
A
#
# COMPACT_ATOMS: atom_id res chain seq x y z
N MET A 1 -0.29 20.68 31.78
CA MET A 1 0.83 20.09 31.04
C MET A 1 0.39 20.12 29.58
N SER A 2 1.07 20.87 28.73
CA SER A 2 0.77 20.89 27.28
C SER A 2 1.03 19.50 26.69
N GLU A 3 0.07 18.99 25.91
CA GLU A 3 0.28 17.77 25.15
C GLU A 3 1.54 17.89 24.28
N PRO A 4 2.36 16.84 24.17
CA PRO A 4 3.55 16.89 23.33
C PRO A 4 3.13 17.12 21.88
N LEU A 5 3.72 18.13 21.24
CA LEU A 5 3.51 18.44 19.84
C LEU A 5 4.18 17.32 19.01
N LEU A 6 3.38 16.51 18.35
CA LEU A 6 3.89 15.52 17.38
C LEU A 6 4.26 16.27 16.09
N LEU A 7 5.54 16.59 15.95
CA LEU A 7 6.07 17.15 14.70
C LEU A 7 6.28 16.02 13.70
N ARG A 8 5.59 16.10 12.56
CA ARG A 8 5.85 15.24 11.42
C ARG A 8 6.87 15.92 10.50
N ILE A 9 8.00 15.27 10.27
CA ILE A 9 9.03 15.74 9.36
C ILE A 9 8.64 15.27 7.96
N GLU A 10 8.53 16.20 6.99
CA GLU A 10 8.29 15.87 5.59
C GLU A 10 9.58 15.98 4.78
N GLY A 11 9.96 14.86 4.14
CA GLY A 11 11.09 14.83 3.23
C GLY A 11 10.70 15.31 1.82
N LYS A 12 11.52 16.16 1.22
CA LYS A 12 11.40 16.52 -0.19
C LYS A 12 12.35 15.70 -1.04
N CYS A 13 11.93 15.33 -2.26
CA CYS A 13 12.84 14.76 -3.24
C CYS A 13 13.94 15.78 -3.58
N VAL A 14 15.17 15.31 -3.69
CA VAL A 14 16.33 16.15 -3.98
C VAL A 14 16.50 16.49 -5.47
N ALA A 15 15.64 15.96 -6.34
CA ALA A 15 15.55 16.26 -7.76
C ALA A 15 14.10 16.56 -8.14
N ASP A 16 13.92 17.40 -9.14
CA ASP A 16 12.62 17.65 -9.75
C ASP A 16 12.17 16.47 -10.61
N ASP A 17 10.89 16.45 -10.91
CA ASP A 17 10.26 15.38 -11.67
C ASP A 17 10.87 15.25 -13.08
N GLU A 18 11.16 16.34 -13.77
CA GLU A 18 11.75 16.33 -15.10
C GLU A 18 13.12 15.64 -15.11
N THR A 19 13.96 15.92 -14.11
CA THR A 19 15.25 15.24 -13.92
C THR A 19 15.06 13.74 -13.67
N LEU A 20 14.10 13.36 -12.81
CA LEU A 20 13.80 11.95 -12.54
C LEU A 20 13.37 11.20 -13.81
N TYR A 21 12.49 11.81 -14.64
CA TYR A 21 12.03 11.19 -15.89
C TYR A 21 13.14 11.02 -16.90
N ARG A 22 13.89 12.08 -17.14
CA ARG A 22 15.03 12.04 -18.06
C ARG A 22 16.02 10.94 -17.67
N ASN A 23 16.31 10.80 -16.38
CA ASN A 23 17.18 9.74 -15.88
C ASN A 23 16.57 8.37 -16.11
N MET A 24 15.28 8.19 -15.84
CA MET A 24 14.57 6.91 -16.04
C MET A 24 14.51 6.51 -17.52
N GLU A 25 14.26 7.45 -18.43
CA GLU A 25 14.29 7.19 -19.88
C GLU A 25 15.69 6.80 -20.35
N SER A 26 16.71 7.50 -19.86
CA SER A 26 18.11 7.20 -20.16
C SER A 26 18.48 5.79 -19.68
N ALA A 27 18.08 5.41 -18.46
CA ALA A 27 18.33 4.08 -17.92
C ALA A 27 17.61 2.98 -18.72
N ALA A 28 16.35 3.22 -19.12
CA ALA A 28 15.58 2.26 -19.94
C ALA A 28 16.20 2.02 -21.31
N ALA A 29 16.83 3.04 -21.90
CA ALA A 29 17.50 2.92 -23.21
C ALA A 29 18.75 2.03 -23.18
N LEU A 30 19.31 1.73 -22.00
CA LEU A 30 20.51 0.91 -21.86
C LEU A 30 20.27 -0.59 -22.09
N GLY A 31 19.02 -1.07 -22.00
CA GLY A 31 18.68 -2.48 -22.17
C GLY A 31 19.33 -3.41 -21.14
N LEU A 32 19.68 -2.90 -19.95
CA LEU A 32 20.26 -3.68 -18.87
C LEU A 32 19.21 -4.59 -18.22
N PRO A 33 19.62 -5.68 -17.54
CA PRO A 33 18.71 -6.49 -16.72
C PRO A 33 17.94 -5.65 -15.70
N GLU A 34 16.66 -6.01 -15.48
CA GLU A 34 15.78 -5.29 -14.54
C GLU A 34 15.16 -6.23 -13.52
N ILE A 35 14.81 -5.71 -12.34
CA ILE A 35 13.96 -6.41 -11.39
C ILE A 35 12.51 -6.35 -11.90
N SER A 36 12.04 -7.45 -12.45
CA SER A 36 10.72 -7.54 -13.14
C SER A 36 9.68 -8.37 -12.41
N SER A 37 10.05 -9.08 -11.33
CA SER A 37 9.14 -9.91 -10.53
C SER A 37 9.54 -9.93 -9.07
N VAL A 38 8.58 -10.22 -8.20
CA VAL A 38 8.85 -10.53 -6.78
C VAL A 38 9.52 -11.89 -6.73
N SER A 39 10.66 -11.97 -6.05
CA SER A 39 11.38 -13.25 -5.91
C SER A 39 10.74 -14.14 -4.84
N PRO A 40 10.89 -15.47 -4.96
CA PRO A 40 10.55 -16.39 -3.87
C PRO A 40 11.27 -16.04 -2.57
N ILE A 41 10.66 -16.41 -1.43
CA ILE A 41 11.28 -16.16 -0.12
C ILE A 41 12.63 -16.85 -0.03
N GLN A 42 13.64 -16.07 0.37
CA GLN A 42 15.01 -16.53 0.59
C GLN A 42 15.14 -17.07 2.02
N PRO A 43 15.68 -18.29 2.20
CA PRO A 43 15.85 -18.87 3.54
C PRO A 43 17.03 -18.25 4.32
N THR A 44 17.95 -17.56 3.65
CA THR A 44 19.13 -16.97 4.25
C THR A 44 18.89 -15.52 4.66
N PRO A 45 19.47 -15.04 5.77
CA PRO A 45 19.49 -13.63 6.11
C PRO A 45 20.30 -12.83 5.08
N ILE A 46 20.14 -11.50 5.11
CA ILE A 46 20.93 -10.57 4.32
C ILE A 46 21.48 -9.45 5.19
N ALA A 47 22.76 -9.11 5.04
CA ALA A 47 23.39 -8.00 5.75
C ALA A 47 23.36 -6.73 4.89
N LEU A 48 22.66 -5.70 5.35
CA LEU A 48 22.61 -4.39 4.73
C LEU A 48 23.53 -3.44 5.50
N VAL A 49 24.53 -2.91 4.80
CA VAL A 49 25.57 -2.08 5.42
C VAL A 49 25.40 -0.64 4.96
N GLY A 50 24.95 0.22 5.88
CA GLY A 50 24.92 1.67 5.73
C GLY A 50 26.24 2.31 6.19
N SER A 51 26.32 3.64 6.08
CA SER A 51 27.51 4.41 6.45
C SER A 51 27.45 5.03 7.85
N GLY A 52 26.54 4.59 8.72
CA GLY A 52 26.45 5.09 10.09
C GLY A 52 27.71 4.77 10.93
N PRO A 53 27.98 5.55 11.98
CA PRO A 53 29.27 5.48 12.69
C PRO A 53 29.50 4.15 13.41
N SER A 54 28.47 3.44 13.84
CA SER A 54 28.61 2.17 14.55
C SER A 54 29.23 1.04 13.72
N VAL A 55 29.18 1.12 12.39
CA VAL A 55 29.60 0.01 11.51
C VAL A 55 31.07 -0.35 11.67
N ALA A 56 31.93 0.62 12.01
CA ALA A 56 33.36 0.38 12.20
C ALA A 56 33.62 -0.66 13.30
N SER A 57 32.95 -0.56 14.43
CA SER A 57 33.06 -1.51 15.55
C SER A 57 32.48 -2.89 15.22
N GLN A 58 31.65 -2.98 14.20
CA GLN A 58 30.92 -4.20 13.78
C GLN A 58 31.65 -4.97 12.65
N LEU A 59 32.80 -4.50 12.16
CA LEU A 59 33.55 -5.16 11.10
C LEU A 59 33.85 -6.64 11.38
N PRO A 60 34.24 -7.05 12.61
CA PRO A 60 34.45 -8.46 12.93
C PRO A 60 33.16 -9.31 12.77
N ALA A 61 31.97 -8.74 13.04
CA ALA A 61 30.70 -9.43 12.84
C ALA A 61 30.42 -9.62 11.34
N LEU A 62 30.69 -8.63 10.50
CA LEU A 62 30.55 -8.72 9.05
C LEU A 62 31.47 -9.81 8.46
N HIS A 63 32.73 -9.91 8.92
CA HIS A 63 33.63 -10.99 8.50
C HIS A 63 33.10 -12.39 8.89
N ARG A 64 32.52 -12.54 10.09
CA ARG A 64 31.86 -13.81 10.50
C ARG A 64 30.70 -14.18 9.61
N LEU A 65 29.81 -13.21 9.31
CA LEU A 65 28.66 -13.41 8.42
C LEU A 65 29.10 -13.81 7.01
N ARG A 66 30.15 -13.17 6.49
CA ARG A 66 30.75 -13.54 5.20
C ARG A 66 31.23 -15.00 5.21
N ALA A 67 31.92 -15.41 6.26
CA ALA A 67 32.39 -16.80 6.41
C ALA A 67 31.24 -17.81 6.52
N GLN A 68 30.08 -17.38 6.94
CA GLN A 68 28.84 -18.17 6.99
C GLN A 68 28.05 -18.15 5.67
N GLY A 69 28.51 -17.43 4.65
CA GLY A 69 27.85 -17.32 3.36
C GLY A 69 26.65 -16.37 3.34
N VAL A 70 26.53 -15.48 4.33
CA VAL A 70 25.48 -14.45 4.35
C VAL A 70 25.81 -13.37 3.33
N PRO A 71 24.89 -13.05 2.40
CA PRO A 71 25.10 -11.98 1.42
C PRO A 71 25.26 -10.62 2.11
N ILE A 72 26.26 -9.85 1.69
CA ILE A 72 26.57 -8.50 2.22
C ILE A 72 26.31 -7.47 1.13
N VAL A 73 25.56 -6.42 1.46
CA VAL A 73 25.21 -5.33 0.57
C VAL A 73 25.82 -4.02 1.06
N GLY A 74 26.66 -3.40 0.26
CA GLY A 74 27.17 -2.06 0.50
C GLY A 74 26.20 -0.97 -0.03
N ILE A 75 25.70 -0.12 0.84
CA ILE A 75 24.78 0.96 0.46
C ILE A 75 25.55 2.23 0.21
N LYS A 76 25.62 2.66 -1.07
CA LYS A 76 26.35 3.88 -1.50
C LYS A 76 27.79 3.89 -0.98
N ASP A 77 28.15 4.91 -0.22
CA ASP A 77 29.52 5.14 0.28
C ASP A 77 30.04 3.98 1.18
N ALA A 78 29.15 3.18 1.79
CA ALA A 78 29.55 2.00 2.56
C ALA A 78 30.22 0.92 1.70
N HIS A 79 29.95 0.87 0.40
CA HIS A 79 30.62 -0.02 -0.54
C HIS A 79 32.14 0.19 -0.54
N ASP A 80 32.59 1.42 -0.73
CA ASP A 80 34.02 1.74 -0.78
C ASP A 80 34.68 1.52 0.57
N TRP A 81 34.01 1.84 1.67
CA TRP A 81 34.48 1.60 3.02
C TRP A 81 34.69 0.10 3.30
N LEU A 82 33.73 -0.74 2.89
CA LEU A 82 33.82 -2.20 3.01
C LEU A 82 35.05 -2.73 2.25
N ILE A 83 35.25 -2.32 0.99
CA ILE A 83 36.42 -2.72 0.18
C ILE A 83 37.71 -2.27 0.84
N ALA A 84 37.80 -1.02 1.30
CA ALA A 84 38.96 -0.50 2.00
C ALA A 84 39.23 -1.24 3.33
N SER A 85 38.20 -1.81 3.94
CA SER A 85 38.30 -2.63 5.15
C SER A 85 38.59 -4.12 4.87
N GLY A 86 38.88 -4.48 3.62
CA GLY A 86 39.19 -5.85 3.21
C GLY A 86 37.98 -6.78 3.04
N LEU A 87 36.78 -6.22 2.90
CA LEU A 87 35.57 -6.99 2.73
C LEU A 87 34.82 -6.54 1.46
N VAL A 88 34.98 -7.27 0.36
CA VAL A 88 34.25 -7.01 -0.88
C VAL A 88 32.77 -7.43 -0.71
N PRO A 89 31.79 -6.53 -0.83
CA PRO A 89 30.38 -6.90 -0.72
C PRO A 89 29.91 -7.75 -1.92
N ASP A 90 28.86 -8.57 -1.74
CA ASP A 90 28.28 -9.34 -2.84
C ASP A 90 27.46 -8.44 -3.76
N MET A 91 26.81 -7.43 -3.17
CA MET A 91 25.97 -6.48 -3.89
C MET A 91 26.23 -5.05 -3.41
N ALA A 92 25.94 -4.09 -4.29
CA ALA A 92 25.96 -2.69 -3.95
C ALA A 92 24.64 -2.02 -4.40
N PHE A 93 24.18 -1.04 -3.63
CA PHE A 93 22.89 -0.41 -3.83
C PHE A 93 23.01 1.10 -4.00
N ALA A 94 22.37 1.66 -5.05
CA ALA A 94 22.26 3.09 -5.29
C ALA A 94 20.86 3.51 -5.73
N VAL A 95 20.43 4.73 -5.32
CA VAL A 95 19.11 5.28 -5.62
C VAL A 95 19.10 6.79 -5.87
N ASP A 96 20.23 7.46 -5.69
CA ASP A 96 20.32 8.92 -5.69
C ASP A 96 20.33 9.49 -7.11
N PRO A 97 19.39 10.39 -7.48
CA PRO A 97 19.28 10.94 -8.83
C PRO A 97 20.30 12.07 -9.14
N GLN A 98 21.06 12.52 -8.14
CA GLN A 98 21.95 13.68 -8.30
C GLN A 98 23.25 13.32 -9.03
N ALA A 99 23.66 14.15 -10.02
CA ALA A 99 24.91 13.98 -10.76
C ALA A 99 26.16 13.91 -9.86
N LYS A 100 26.19 14.67 -8.74
CA LYS A 100 27.30 14.59 -7.77
C LYS A 100 27.46 13.23 -7.11
N ARG A 101 26.45 12.35 -7.21
CA ARG A 101 26.45 10.97 -6.69
C ARG A 101 26.69 9.91 -7.77
N ALA A 102 26.85 10.32 -9.04
CA ALA A 102 27.10 9.40 -10.15
C ALA A 102 28.36 8.51 -9.95
N ARG A 103 29.29 8.93 -9.12
CA ARG A 103 30.51 8.18 -8.79
C ARG A 103 30.61 7.82 -7.30
N CYS A 104 29.49 7.51 -6.64
CA CYS A 104 29.53 7.10 -5.23
C CYS A 104 30.24 5.75 -5.02
N PHE A 105 30.35 4.90 -6.04
CA PHE A 105 31.19 3.71 -6.07
C PHE A 105 32.56 4.06 -6.68
N ARG A 106 33.46 4.66 -5.89
CA ARG A 106 34.74 5.17 -6.39
C ARG A 106 35.70 4.08 -6.85
N VAL A 107 35.57 2.88 -6.26
CA VAL A 107 36.40 1.72 -6.56
C VAL A 107 35.51 0.53 -6.92
N PRO A 108 34.84 0.55 -8.11
CA PRO A 108 33.97 -0.55 -8.48
C PRO A 108 34.76 -1.86 -8.68
N SER A 109 34.11 -3.00 -8.35
CA SER A 109 34.68 -4.34 -8.46
C SER A 109 33.82 -5.25 -9.33
N HIS A 110 34.47 -6.12 -10.12
CA HIS A 110 33.76 -7.12 -10.93
C HIS A 110 33.11 -8.23 -10.10
N ASP A 111 33.53 -8.38 -8.83
CA ASP A 111 32.92 -9.33 -7.90
C ASP A 111 31.62 -8.81 -7.26
N VAL A 112 31.27 -7.54 -7.51
CA VAL A 112 30.08 -6.89 -6.94
C VAL A 112 28.96 -6.82 -7.96
N HIS A 113 27.75 -7.15 -7.53
CA HIS A 113 26.52 -6.95 -8.30
C HIS A 113 25.85 -5.62 -7.93
N TYR A 114 25.82 -4.66 -8.86
CA TYR A 114 25.28 -3.32 -8.64
C TYR A 114 23.79 -3.25 -8.90
N LEU A 115 22.99 -2.94 -7.89
CA LEU A 115 21.57 -2.70 -7.97
C LEU A 115 21.31 -1.19 -8.01
N VAL A 116 21.09 -0.67 -9.21
CA VAL A 116 21.03 0.77 -9.47
C VAL A 116 19.60 1.17 -9.82
N ALA A 117 19.07 2.20 -9.14
CA ALA A 117 17.73 2.69 -9.44
C ALA A 117 17.71 3.37 -10.82
N SER A 118 16.60 3.17 -11.56
CA SER A 118 16.41 3.80 -12.87
C SER A 118 16.44 5.33 -12.83
N GLN A 119 16.17 5.93 -11.67
CA GLN A 119 16.25 7.38 -11.46
C GLN A 119 17.66 7.91 -11.20
N CYS A 120 18.67 7.06 -11.04
CA CYS A 120 20.06 7.50 -10.87
C CYS A 120 20.53 8.27 -12.10
N ASP A 121 21.43 9.23 -11.87
CA ASP A 121 22.04 10.01 -12.94
C ASP A 121 22.70 9.10 -13.99
N PRO A 122 22.56 9.39 -15.30
CA PRO A 122 23.18 8.59 -16.36
C PRO A 122 24.68 8.34 -16.20
N GLY A 123 25.42 9.28 -15.63
CA GLY A 123 26.83 9.12 -15.31
C GLY A 123 27.15 7.99 -14.34
N MET A 124 26.19 7.51 -13.55
CA MET A 124 26.33 6.31 -12.72
C MET A 124 26.45 5.06 -13.60
N PHE A 125 25.60 4.94 -14.60
CA PHE A 125 25.62 3.80 -15.52
C PHE A 125 26.85 3.83 -16.42
N GLU A 126 27.28 5.02 -16.86
CA GLU A 126 28.55 5.20 -17.59
C GLU A 126 29.76 4.77 -16.74
N HIS A 127 29.76 5.18 -15.46
CA HIS A 127 30.84 4.81 -14.52
C HIS A 127 30.88 3.30 -14.24
N LEU A 128 29.74 2.63 -14.25
CA LEU A 128 29.61 1.18 -14.05
C LEU A 128 29.58 0.39 -15.38
N ALA A 129 29.96 1.01 -16.50
CA ALA A 129 30.01 0.30 -17.77
C ALA A 129 31.00 -0.88 -17.72
N GLY A 130 30.54 -2.07 -18.10
CA GLY A 130 31.32 -3.31 -18.03
C GLY A 130 31.21 -4.05 -16.70
N TYR A 131 30.59 -3.49 -15.69
CA TYR A 131 30.28 -4.18 -14.43
C TYR A 131 28.91 -4.85 -14.47
N ARG A 132 28.64 -5.76 -13.54
CA ARG A 132 27.34 -6.43 -13.42
C ARG A 132 26.32 -5.48 -12.79
N VAL A 133 25.44 -4.90 -13.61
CA VAL A 133 24.39 -3.95 -13.19
C VAL A 133 23.02 -4.54 -13.43
N THR A 134 22.12 -4.37 -12.47
CA THR A 134 20.68 -4.62 -12.62
C THR A 134 19.91 -3.37 -12.19
N ILE A 135 18.95 -2.96 -13.04
CA ILE A 135 18.09 -1.80 -12.79
C ILE A 135 16.90 -2.21 -11.93
N TRP A 136 16.53 -1.38 -11.00
CA TRP A 136 15.28 -1.46 -10.28
C TRP A 136 14.54 -0.11 -10.35
N HIS A 137 13.19 -0.12 -10.23
CA HIS A 137 12.36 1.06 -10.44
C HIS A 137 11.79 1.55 -9.11
N PRO A 138 12.18 2.74 -8.61
CA PRO A 138 11.59 3.31 -7.41
C PRO A 138 10.19 3.86 -7.70
N TYR A 139 9.29 3.71 -6.72
CA TYR A 139 8.02 4.42 -6.72
C TYR A 139 8.25 5.89 -6.34
N VAL A 140 7.82 6.80 -7.20
CA VAL A 140 7.84 8.25 -6.96
C VAL A 140 6.41 8.72 -6.75
N ARG A 141 6.17 9.44 -5.65
CA ARG A 141 4.82 9.73 -5.12
C ARG A 141 3.99 10.70 -5.97
N HIS A 142 4.61 11.51 -6.83
CA HIS A 142 3.92 12.58 -7.54
C HIS A 142 3.67 12.24 -9.01
N GLY A 143 2.42 11.91 -9.26
CA GLY A 143 1.59 12.26 -10.40
C GLY A 143 2.06 11.97 -11.79
N GLN A 144 2.91 11.00 -12.05
CA GLN A 144 3.41 10.95 -13.39
C GLN A 144 3.47 9.55 -13.96
N THR A 145 3.34 9.49 -15.26
CA THR A 145 3.28 8.30 -16.10
C THR A 145 4.11 7.15 -15.53
N ARG A 146 3.45 6.25 -14.84
CA ARG A 146 4.09 5.04 -14.33
C ARG A 146 4.59 4.24 -15.52
N PRO A 147 5.82 3.78 -15.53
CA PRO A 147 6.28 2.85 -16.55
C PRO A 147 5.33 1.65 -16.57
N LYS A 148 4.60 1.46 -17.68
CA LYS A 148 3.68 0.32 -17.81
C LYS A 148 4.48 -0.97 -17.73
N ASN A 149 3.95 -1.96 -17.00
CA ASN A 149 4.55 -3.29 -16.84
C ASN A 149 5.89 -3.33 -16.08
N LYS A 150 6.16 -2.38 -15.16
CA LYS A 150 7.34 -2.42 -14.29
C LYS A 150 6.91 -2.56 -12.83
N ILE A 151 7.69 -3.30 -12.05
CA ILE A 151 7.54 -3.33 -10.60
C ILE A 151 8.11 -2.04 -10.02
N LEU A 152 7.25 -1.24 -9.39
CA LEU A 152 7.65 -0.04 -8.69
C LEU A 152 7.84 -0.34 -7.22
N ILE A 153 9.04 -0.07 -6.70
CA ILE A 153 9.42 -0.38 -5.33
C ILE A 153 9.33 0.89 -4.49
N GLY A 154 8.37 0.90 -3.56
CA GLY A 154 8.25 1.95 -2.55
C GLY A 154 9.40 1.89 -1.55
N GLY A 155 9.39 2.77 -0.57
CA GLY A 155 10.37 2.81 0.51
C GLY A 155 10.52 4.22 1.06
N GLY A 156 11.19 4.34 2.19
CA GLY A 156 11.40 5.60 2.87
C GLY A 156 12.28 6.61 2.10
N THR A 157 12.56 7.69 2.75
CA THR A 157 13.29 8.85 2.20
C THR A 157 14.78 8.63 2.03
N THR A 158 15.35 7.60 2.67
CA THR A 158 16.80 7.34 2.63
C THR A 158 17.15 6.10 1.80
N SER A 159 18.41 6.04 1.33
CA SER A 159 18.93 4.89 0.59
C SER A 159 18.86 3.59 1.41
N GLY A 160 19.10 3.64 2.71
CA GLY A 160 18.96 2.48 3.60
C GLY A 160 17.55 1.90 3.63
N LEU A 161 16.55 2.74 3.79
CA LEU A 161 15.16 2.32 3.80
C LEU A 161 14.70 1.79 2.43
N ARG A 162 15.14 2.42 1.34
CA ARG A 162 14.88 1.93 -0.02
C ARG A 162 15.51 0.56 -0.27
N ALA A 163 16.70 0.31 0.28
CA ALA A 163 17.33 -0.99 0.21
C ALA A 163 16.52 -2.07 0.93
N LEU A 164 15.97 -1.80 2.12
CA LEU A 164 15.07 -2.73 2.81
C LEU A 164 13.91 -3.16 1.90
N SER A 165 13.23 -2.21 1.28
CA SER A 165 12.09 -2.50 0.39
C SER A 165 12.50 -3.30 -0.84
N LEU A 166 13.64 -2.97 -1.47
CA LEU A 166 14.14 -3.72 -2.61
C LEU A 166 14.43 -5.18 -2.24
N PHE A 167 15.19 -5.40 -1.16
CA PHE A 167 15.57 -6.74 -0.75
C PHE A 167 14.39 -7.56 -0.21
N TYR A 168 13.38 -6.90 0.36
CA TYR A 168 12.11 -7.56 0.68
C TYR A 168 11.40 -8.08 -0.59
N VAL A 169 11.33 -7.27 -1.66
CA VAL A 169 10.82 -7.70 -2.98
C VAL A 169 11.68 -8.81 -3.60
N MET A 170 13.00 -8.81 -3.35
CA MET A 170 13.92 -9.88 -3.73
C MET A 170 13.79 -11.14 -2.86
N GLY A 171 12.83 -11.19 -1.94
CA GLY A 171 12.47 -12.38 -1.17
C GLY A 171 13.12 -12.48 0.21
N TYR A 172 14.01 -11.59 0.59
CA TYR A 172 14.63 -11.64 1.91
C TYR A 172 13.64 -11.25 3.01
N ARG A 173 13.72 -11.94 4.14
CA ARG A 173 12.84 -11.73 5.31
C ARG A 173 13.61 -11.53 6.62
N HIS A 174 14.88 -11.86 6.65
CA HIS A 174 15.73 -11.67 7.82
C HIS A 174 16.83 -10.66 7.48
N PHE A 175 16.72 -9.45 8.02
CA PHE A 175 17.59 -8.31 7.75
C PHE A 175 18.54 -8.05 8.90
N LEU A 176 19.84 -8.12 8.62
CA LEU A 176 20.92 -7.78 9.53
C LEU A 176 21.41 -6.37 9.15
N LEU A 177 21.15 -5.39 9.99
CA LEU A 177 21.35 -3.97 9.69
C LEU A 177 22.61 -3.44 10.38
N PHE A 178 23.55 -2.96 9.60
CA PHE A 178 24.81 -2.38 10.06
C PHE A 178 24.91 -0.92 9.65
N GLY A 179 25.31 -0.02 10.57
CA GLY A 179 25.39 1.40 10.29
C GLY A 179 24.03 2.05 9.97
N TYR A 180 22.95 1.52 10.53
CA TYR A 180 21.60 2.09 10.49
C TYR A 180 21.32 2.87 11.77
N ASP A 181 22.25 3.69 12.21
CA ASP A 181 22.20 4.34 13.52
C ASP A 181 21.09 5.37 13.63
N SER A 182 20.86 6.16 12.58
CA SER A 182 19.94 7.31 12.57
C SER A 182 20.16 8.30 13.72
N CYS A 183 21.37 8.32 14.25
CA CYS A 183 21.85 9.28 15.24
C CYS A 183 23.36 9.43 15.11
N MET A 184 23.89 10.47 15.75
CA MET A 184 25.32 10.76 15.81
C MET A 184 26.00 9.91 16.89
N ASP A 185 27.27 9.62 16.68
CA ASP A 185 28.19 9.17 17.72
C ASP A 185 29.16 10.32 18.03
N GLY A 186 28.93 11.02 19.12
CA GLY A 186 29.60 12.29 19.40
C GLY A 186 29.34 13.32 18.29
N SER A 187 30.39 13.78 17.60
CA SER A 187 30.29 14.68 16.45
C SER A 187 30.22 13.96 15.10
N ASN A 188 30.35 12.63 15.06
CA ASN A 188 30.42 11.88 13.83
C ASN A 188 29.05 11.50 13.29
N LEU A 189 28.82 11.81 12.01
CA LEU A 189 27.63 11.39 11.26
C LEU A 189 27.81 10.04 10.56
N ARG A 190 29.06 9.71 10.21
CA ARG A 190 29.40 8.56 9.36
C ARG A 190 30.65 7.85 9.80
N VAL A 191 30.82 6.64 9.31
CA VAL A 191 31.94 5.76 9.57
C VAL A 191 33.31 6.32 9.10
N ASP A 192 33.29 7.19 8.10
CA ASP A 192 34.53 7.87 7.61
C ASP A 192 34.94 9.06 8.47
N GLY A 193 34.26 9.28 9.61
CA GLY A 193 34.54 10.38 10.52
C GLY A 193 33.98 11.73 10.05
N SER A 194 33.25 11.76 8.94
CA SER A 194 32.58 13.00 8.53
C SER A 194 31.56 13.45 9.59
N GLY A 195 31.74 14.68 10.05
CA GLY A 195 30.94 15.30 11.09
C GLY A 195 29.81 16.17 10.53
N VAL A 196 29.18 16.88 11.43
CA VAL A 196 28.17 17.91 11.14
C VAL A 196 28.88 19.09 10.46
N ALA A 197 28.37 19.58 9.35
CA ALA A 197 28.86 20.80 8.75
C ALA A 197 28.48 22.02 9.60
N ASP A 198 29.30 23.07 9.56
CA ASP A 198 28.97 24.34 10.24
C ASP A 198 27.61 24.85 9.73
N GLY A 199 26.64 25.01 10.63
CA GLY A 199 25.28 25.46 10.32
C GLY A 199 24.23 24.37 10.12
N ASP A 200 24.60 23.07 10.19
CA ASP A 200 23.60 21.99 10.21
C ASP A 200 22.87 21.96 11.56
N GLU A 201 21.56 21.85 11.51
CA GLU A 201 20.73 21.71 12.71
C GLU A 201 20.91 20.31 13.32
N VAL A 202 21.21 20.29 14.63
CA VAL A 202 21.21 19.07 15.45
C VAL A 202 20.06 19.15 16.44
N THR A 203 19.24 18.12 16.46
CA THR A 203 18.05 18.05 17.30
C THR A 203 18.17 16.89 18.29
N GLU A 204 17.75 17.11 19.53
CA GLU A 204 17.56 16.07 20.53
C GLU A 204 16.29 15.27 20.24
N VAL A 205 16.42 13.95 20.15
CA VAL A 205 15.31 13.03 19.92
C VAL A 205 15.17 12.07 21.08
N LYS A 206 13.97 11.99 21.65
CA LYS A 206 13.54 10.98 22.62
C LYS A 206 12.39 10.18 22.03
N LEU A 207 12.38 8.85 22.22
CA LEU A 207 11.29 8.00 21.75
C LEU A 207 10.06 8.07 22.67
N ASP A 208 10.27 8.35 23.95
CA ASP A 208 9.23 8.72 24.91
C ASP A 208 9.70 9.94 25.70
N PRO A 209 8.83 10.92 26.02
CA PRO A 209 9.22 12.07 26.86
C PRO A 209 9.81 11.71 28.21
N LYS A 210 9.50 10.52 28.74
CA LYS A 210 10.01 10.02 30.04
C LYS A 210 11.38 9.34 29.94
N ASP A 211 11.90 9.13 28.72
CA ASP A 211 13.19 8.48 28.55
C ASP A 211 14.32 9.33 29.08
N GLU A 212 15.26 8.70 29.77
CA GLU A 212 16.53 9.33 30.14
C GLU A 212 17.48 9.43 28.95
N ARG A 213 17.36 8.48 28.00
CA ARG A 213 18.23 8.41 26.81
C ARG A 213 17.80 9.43 25.76
N VAL A 214 18.79 10.22 25.32
CA VAL A 214 18.65 11.23 24.26
C VAL A 214 19.52 10.82 23.09
N PHE A 215 18.97 10.94 21.88
CA PHE A 215 19.72 10.74 20.64
C PHE A 215 19.91 12.09 19.96
N TYR A 216 21.10 12.34 19.45
CA TYR A 216 21.41 13.55 18.67
C TYR A 216 21.30 13.24 17.19
N CYS A 217 20.41 13.93 16.50
CA CYS A 217 20.07 13.67 15.10
C CYS A 217 20.09 14.95 14.28
N ASN A 218 20.54 14.87 13.03
CA ASN A 218 20.12 15.89 12.08
C ASN A 218 18.71 15.56 11.53
N PRO A 219 18.03 16.51 10.84
CA PRO A 219 16.66 16.29 10.32
C PRO A 219 16.52 15.04 9.45
N ALA A 220 17.54 14.70 8.64
CA ALA A 220 17.50 13.52 7.77
C ALA A 220 17.58 12.20 8.58
N MET A 221 18.31 12.18 9.68
CA MET A 221 18.39 11.03 10.59
C MET A 221 17.07 10.84 11.35
N ALA A 222 16.50 11.92 11.87
CA ALA A 222 15.20 11.88 12.55
C ALA A 222 14.10 11.39 11.61
N LEU A 223 14.08 11.89 10.36
CA LEU A 223 13.16 11.43 9.32
C LEU A 223 13.38 9.95 8.98
N GLN A 224 14.62 9.49 8.89
CA GLN A 224 14.93 8.08 8.65
C GLN A 224 14.37 7.18 9.75
N ALA A 225 14.48 7.59 11.01
CA ALA A 225 13.96 6.84 12.14
C ALA A 225 12.42 6.82 12.14
N GLN A 226 11.77 7.94 11.85
CA GLN A 226 10.31 8.03 11.67
C GLN A 226 9.85 7.12 10.54
N ASP A 227 10.46 7.23 9.36
CA ASP A 227 10.13 6.39 8.22
C ASP A 227 10.38 4.91 8.51
N PHE A 228 11.46 4.54 9.23
CA PHE A 228 11.71 3.15 9.61
C PHE A 228 10.57 2.58 10.46
N GLN A 229 10.05 3.35 11.41
CA GLN A 229 8.86 2.93 12.17
C GLN A 229 7.68 2.64 11.26
N GLU A 230 7.38 3.52 10.31
CA GLU A 230 6.29 3.35 9.36
C GLU A 230 6.56 2.17 8.39
N TYR A 231 7.72 2.15 7.72
CA TYR A 231 8.01 1.16 6.68
C TYR A 231 8.26 -0.25 7.19
N SER A 232 8.75 -0.42 8.42
CA SER A 232 8.88 -1.75 9.00
C SER A 232 7.54 -2.46 9.22
N TRP A 233 6.43 -1.71 9.33
CA TRP A 233 5.07 -2.26 9.35
C TRP A 233 4.63 -2.83 8.00
N PHE A 234 5.19 -2.35 6.89
CA PHE A 234 4.91 -2.88 5.54
C PHE A 234 5.61 -4.24 5.27
N MET A 235 6.40 -4.72 6.21
CA MET A 235 7.15 -5.98 6.12
C MET A 235 6.82 -6.86 7.33
N PRO A 236 5.56 -7.35 7.44
CA PRO A 236 5.06 -7.99 8.66
C PRO A 236 5.74 -9.32 8.98
N ASP A 237 6.23 -10.02 7.96
CA ASP A 237 6.94 -11.29 8.03
C ASP A 237 8.46 -11.11 8.02
N ALA A 238 8.97 -9.85 8.06
CA ALA A 238 10.38 -9.57 8.17
C ALA A 238 10.83 -9.40 9.63
N THR A 239 12.03 -9.91 9.91
CA THR A 239 12.75 -9.69 11.16
C THR A 239 13.94 -8.75 10.94
N PHE A 240 14.21 -7.91 11.92
CA PHE A 240 15.27 -6.92 11.86
C PHE A 240 16.19 -7.10 13.07
N GLU A 241 17.47 -7.37 12.81
CA GLU A 241 18.51 -7.35 13.81
C GLU A 241 19.45 -6.17 13.51
N VAL A 242 19.58 -5.23 14.43
CA VAL A 242 20.35 -4.00 14.25
C VAL A 242 21.65 -4.10 15.05
N PHE A 243 22.76 -4.05 14.35
CA PHE A 243 24.11 -4.08 14.92
C PHE A 243 24.59 -2.64 15.18
N GLY A 244 24.55 -2.25 16.43
CA GLY A 244 24.84 -0.91 16.91
C GLY A 244 23.92 -0.52 18.05
N ASP A 245 24.06 0.71 18.54
CA ASP A 245 23.31 1.23 19.66
C ASP A 245 22.66 2.59 19.33
N GLY A 246 22.27 2.76 18.08
CA GLY A 246 21.63 3.96 17.58
C GLY A 246 20.12 4.00 17.78
N LEU A 247 19.49 5.05 17.25
CA LEU A 247 18.05 5.31 17.38
C LEU A 247 17.20 4.17 16.75
N ILE A 248 17.59 3.65 15.57
CA ILE A 248 16.88 2.52 14.95
C ILE A 248 17.00 1.24 15.78
N ALA A 249 18.15 0.98 16.40
CA ALA A 249 18.31 -0.18 17.29
C ALA A 249 17.34 -0.12 18.48
N GLU A 250 17.18 1.06 19.09
CA GLU A 250 16.22 1.25 20.20
C GLU A 250 14.76 1.10 19.71
N ILE A 251 14.42 1.60 18.52
CA ILE A 251 13.09 1.42 17.91
C ILE A 251 12.78 -0.06 17.72
N VAL A 252 13.71 -0.84 17.16
CA VAL A 252 13.53 -2.29 16.95
C VAL A 252 13.35 -3.02 18.28
N LYS A 253 14.18 -2.69 19.27
CA LYS A 253 14.08 -3.27 20.62
C LYS A 253 12.74 -3.00 21.28
N ARG A 254 12.22 -1.78 21.22
CA ARG A 254 10.89 -1.42 21.77
C ARG A 254 9.76 -2.10 21.01
N ARG A 255 9.86 -2.18 19.68
CA ARG A 255 8.88 -2.88 18.87
C ARG A 255 8.80 -4.35 19.27
N GLU A 256 9.95 -5.01 19.46
CA GLU A 256 9.99 -6.42 19.84
C GLU A 256 9.43 -6.62 21.27
N ALA A 257 9.77 -5.73 22.22
CA ALA A 257 9.19 -5.76 23.55
C ALA A 257 7.66 -5.59 23.52
N ALA A 258 7.17 -4.61 22.77
CA ALA A 258 5.73 -4.39 22.60
C ALA A 258 5.04 -5.57 21.89
N ARG A 259 5.70 -6.24 20.95
CA ARG A 259 5.20 -7.47 20.30
C ARG A 259 5.05 -8.60 21.32
N LEU A 260 6.07 -8.81 22.15
CA LEU A 260 6.04 -9.85 23.20
C LEU A 260 5.00 -9.55 24.28
N GLU A 261 4.83 -8.29 24.68
CA GLU A 261 3.77 -7.87 25.61
C GLU A 261 2.38 -8.08 25.00
N LEU A 262 2.18 -7.73 23.74
CA LEU A 262 0.93 -7.98 23.02
C LEU A 262 0.66 -9.48 22.83
N GLU A 263 1.67 -10.28 22.60
CA GLU A 263 1.54 -11.75 22.54
C GLU A 263 1.21 -12.35 23.92
N ALA A 264 1.81 -11.84 24.98
CA ALA A 264 1.50 -12.23 26.36
C ALA A 264 0.11 -11.74 26.82
N ALA A 265 -0.30 -10.53 26.40
CA ALA A 265 -1.63 -9.98 26.68
C ALA A 265 -2.73 -10.56 25.79
N ALA A 266 -2.40 -11.11 24.65
CA ALA A 266 -3.34 -11.59 23.63
C ALA A 266 -3.67 -13.07 23.76
N GLN A 267 -4.14 -13.52 24.91
CA GLN A 267 -5.16 -14.57 24.95
C GLN A 267 -6.51 -13.94 24.50
N ILE A 268 -6.56 -13.45 23.26
CA ILE A 268 -7.82 -13.05 22.64
C ILE A 268 -8.66 -14.32 22.52
N GLN A 269 -9.71 -14.41 23.32
CA GLN A 269 -10.68 -15.51 23.19
C GLN A 269 -11.39 -15.34 21.85
N VAL A 270 -11.10 -16.23 20.90
CA VAL A 270 -11.73 -16.22 19.57
C VAL A 270 -13.19 -16.61 19.70
N LYS A 271 -14.09 -15.72 19.27
CA LYS A 271 -15.53 -15.92 19.22
C LYS A 271 -15.90 -16.42 17.83
N ASN A 272 -15.90 -17.73 17.62
CA ASN A 272 -16.00 -18.37 16.29
C ASN A 272 -17.24 -17.97 15.48
N ASP A 273 -18.35 -17.65 16.12
CA ASP A 273 -19.62 -17.31 15.45
C ASP A 273 -19.72 -15.82 15.07
N LEU A 274 -18.74 -14.99 15.47
CA LEU A 274 -18.78 -13.57 15.19
C LEU A 274 -18.00 -13.24 13.92
N VAL A 275 -18.51 -12.21 13.24
CA VAL A 275 -17.88 -11.58 12.08
C VAL A 275 -17.56 -10.13 12.41
N SER A 276 -16.38 -9.66 12.05
CA SER A 276 -16.00 -8.26 12.22
C SER A 276 -15.35 -7.69 10.97
N PHE A 277 -15.78 -6.48 10.60
CA PHE A 277 -15.11 -5.68 9.59
C PHE A 277 -13.99 -4.88 10.24
N ILE A 278 -12.79 -5.03 9.74
CA ILE A 278 -11.60 -4.32 10.22
C ILE A 278 -11.26 -3.19 9.26
N HIS A 279 -11.14 -1.99 9.79
CA HIS A 279 -10.80 -0.81 9.02
C HIS A 279 -10.01 0.17 9.90
N SER A 280 -8.75 0.41 9.58
CA SER A 280 -7.86 1.34 10.28
C SER A 280 -7.71 2.69 9.56
N GLY A 281 -8.32 2.84 8.38
CA GLY A 281 -8.21 4.04 7.56
C GLY A 281 -9.16 5.17 7.98
N ASN A 282 -9.27 6.19 7.11
CA ASN A 282 -10.15 7.32 7.33
C ASN A 282 -11.63 6.90 7.24
N LEU A 283 -12.36 7.05 8.33
CA LEU A 283 -13.78 6.71 8.45
C LEU A 283 -14.72 7.61 7.62
N ALA A 284 -14.24 8.76 7.15
CA ALA A 284 -15.03 9.68 6.33
C ALA A 284 -15.11 9.27 4.86
N VAL A 285 -14.30 8.29 4.41
CA VAL A 285 -14.28 7.86 3.00
C VAL A 285 -15.46 6.95 2.66
N ALA A 286 -15.88 7.02 1.40
CA ALA A 286 -17.00 6.22 0.90
C ALA A 286 -16.74 4.71 1.01
N SER A 287 -15.50 4.26 0.78
CA SER A 287 -15.12 2.86 0.90
C SER A 287 -15.36 2.29 2.30
N TYR A 288 -15.13 3.06 3.38
CA TYR A 288 -15.47 2.60 4.72
C TYR A 288 -16.98 2.35 4.87
N ARG A 289 -17.81 3.30 4.41
CA ARG A 289 -19.26 3.19 4.55
C ARG A 289 -19.82 2.03 3.74
N TYR A 290 -19.47 1.94 2.46
CA TYR A 290 -20.00 0.92 1.57
C TYR A 290 -19.44 -0.48 1.82
N ARG A 291 -18.17 -0.57 2.27
CA ARG A 291 -17.48 -1.87 2.40
C ARG A 291 -17.38 -2.39 3.83
N ALA A 292 -17.63 -1.55 4.84
CA ALA A 292 -17.60 -1.95 6.24
C ALA A 292 -18.87 -1.54 7.00
N GLU A 293 -19.21 -0.25 7.11
CA GLU A 293 -20.25 0.23 8.02
C GLU A 293 -21.65 -0.30 7.64
N VAL A 294 -22.07 -0.12 6.38
CA VAL A 294 -23.42 -0.55 5.92
C VAL A 294 -23.54 -2.07 5.91
N PRO A 295 -22.57 -2.83 5.36
CA PRO A 295 -22.61 -4.29 5.43
C PRO A 295 -22.59 -4.84 6.86
N ALA A 296 -21.75 -4.28 7.76
CA ALA A 296 -21.71 -4.73 9.15
C ALA A 296 -23.08 -4.57 9.84
N ARG A 297 -23.72 -3.42 9.66
CA ARG A 297 -25.07 -3.18 10.19
C ARG A 297 -26.10 -4.16 9.64
N ALA A 298 -26.08 -4.43 8.34
CA ALA A 298 -27.04 -5.33 7.69
C ALA A 298 -26.81 -6.81 8.06
N LEU A 299 -25.57 -7.18 8.38
CA LEU A 299 -25.20 -8.53 8.82
C LEU A 299 -25.33 -8.73 10.33
N GLY A 300 -25.49 -7.68 11.13
CA GLY A 300 -25.32 -7.73 12.58
C GLY A 300 -23.89 -8.01 13.01
N ALA A 301 -22.92 -7.70 12.15
CA ALA A 301 -21.48 -7.91 12.39
C ALA A 301 -20.88 -6.75 13.21
N GLN A 302 -19.71 -7.00 13.77
CA GLN A 302 -18.96 -6.02 14.55
C GLN A 302 -18.05 -5.16 13.63
N ILE A 303 -17.53 -4.06 14.17
CA ILE A 303 -16.50 -3.25 13.52
C ILE A 303 -15.31 -3.18 14.48
N ASN A 304 -14.12 -3.50 13.98
CA ASN A 304 -12.84 -3.47 14.72
C ASN A 304 -12.81 -4.37 15.98
N ASP A 305 -13.62 -5.45 16.03
CA ASP A 305 -13.48 -6.51 17.04
C ASP A 305 -12.53 -7.60 16.53
N HIS A 306 -11.26 -7.52 16.89
CA HIS A 306 -10.24 -8.49 16.52
C HIS A 306 -10.43 -9.88 17.18
N GLY A 307 -11.39 -10.03 18.08
CA GLY A 307 -11.77 -11.31 18.70
C GLY A 307 -12.79 -12.12 17.89
N ALA A 308 -13.35 -11.59 16.81
CA ALA A 308 -14.30 -12.30 15.98
C ALA A 308 -13.63 -13.48 15.24
N GLY A 309 -14.35 -14.59 15.03
CA GLY A 309 -13.85 -15.77 14.34
C GLY A 309 -13.59 -15.54 12.84
N THR A 310 -14.30 -14.58 12.24
CA THR A 310 -14.04 -14.12 10.87
C THR A 310 -13.76 -12.62 10.87
N LEU A 311 -12.61 -12.25 10.29
CA LEU A 311 -12.19 -10.86 10.13
C LEU A 311 -12.18 -10.48 8.65
N ILE A 312 -12.83 -9.37 8.32
CA ILE A 312 -12.93 -8.84 6.95
C ILE A 312 -12.15 -7.52 6.90
N PHE A 313 -11.02 -7.50 6.22
CA PHE A 313 -10.17 -6.32 6.06
C PHE A 313 -10.55 -5.58 4.77
N SER A 314 -11.28 -4.47 4.90
CA SER A 314 -11.72 -3.67 3.76
C SER A 314 -10.69 -2.63 3.38
N LYS A 315 -10.25 -2.64 2.11
CA LYS A 315 -9.21 -1.76 1.57
C LYS A 315 -7.93 -1.83 2.43
N PRO A 316 -7.27 -3.00 2.45
CA PRO A 316 -6.24 -3.32 3.43
C PRO A 316 -5.15 -2.26 3.47
N GLN A 317 -4.80 -1.86 4.69
CA GLN A 317 -3.68 -0.97 4.96
C GLN A 317 -2.45 -1.81 5.29
N ALA A 318 -1.27 -1.26 5.05
CA ALA A 318 -0.03 -1.97 5.35
C ALA A 318 0.12 -2.28 6.84
N THR A 319 -0.39 -1.41 7.71
CA THR A 319 -0.41 -1.62 9.17
C THR A 319 -1.26 -2.81 9.60
N GLU A 320 -2.20 -3.26 8.77
CA GLU A 320 -3.12 -4.37 9.08
C GLU A 320 -2.54 -5.75 8.71
N LEU A 321 -1.46 -5.83 7.90
CA LEU A 321 -0.86 -7.11 7.49
C LEU A 321 -0.43 -7.98 8.68
N MET A 322 0.10 -7.36 9.72
CA MET A 322 0.47 -8.05 10.97
C MET A 322 -0.77 -8.64 11.66
N ASP A 323 -1.86 -7.88 11.71
CA ASP A 323 -3.10 -8.33 12.35
C ASP A 323 -3.75 -9.47 11.55
N MET A 324 -3.68 -9.42 10.22
CA MET A 324 -4.10 -10.53 9.35
C MET A 324 -3.29 -11.79 9.62
N ALA A 325 -1.95 -11.69 9.67
CA ALA A 325 -1.08 -12.83 9.94
C ALA A 325 -1.34 -13.43 11.33
N ARG A 326 -1.47 -12.57 12.36
CA ARG A 326 -1.82 -12.98 13.72
C ARG A 326 -3.19 -13.66 13.80
N ALA A 327 -4.17 -13.13 13.09
CA ALA A 327 -5.51 -13.69 13.03
C ALA A 327 -5.47 -15.12 12.47
N ARG A 328 -4.75 -15.36 11.37
CA ARG A 328 -4.57 -16.71 10.82
C ARG A 328 -3.88 -17.65 11.80
N ASN A 329 -2.84 -17.19 12.50
CA ASN A 329 -2.14 -18.00 13.50
C ASN A 329 -3.05 -18.38 14.68
N ARG A 330 -4.06 -17.56 15.02
CA ARG A 330 -5.09 -17.87 16.00
C ARG A 330 -6.22 -18.77 15.46
N GLY A 331 -6.16 -19.16 14.19
CA GLY A 331 -7.19 -19.97 13.55
C GLY A 331 -8.44 -19.18 13.12
N GLN A 332 -8.38 -17.84 13.14
CA GLN A 332 -9.45 -16.97 12.63
C GLN A 332 -9.44 -16.98 11.10
N ARG A 333 -10.62 -16.87 10.50
CA ARG A 333 -10.76 -16.72 9.06
C ARG A 333 -10.48 -15.27 8.64
N VAL A 334 -9.58 -15.08 7.70
CA VAL A 334 -9.20 -13.77 7.17
C VAL A 334 -9.75 -13.61 5.76
N ILE A 335 -10.62 -12.62 5.57
CA ILE A 335 -11.16 -12.21 4.27
C ILE A 335 -10.61 -10.82 3.95
N VAL A 336 -10.15 -10.62 2.71
CA VAL A 336 -9.65 -9.33 2.26
C VAL A 336 -10.53 -8.78 1.16
N ASP A 337 -10.96 -7.54 1.31
CA ASP A 337 -11.83 -6.85 0.39
C ASP A 337 -11.07 -5.78 -0.40
N PHE A 338 -10.93 -6.01 -1.71
CA PHE A 338 -10.23 -5.15 -2.64
C PHE A 338 -11.22 -4.27 -3.41
N CYS A 339 -11.48 -3.06 -2.95
CA CYS A 339 -12.43 -2.15 -3.58
C CYS A 339 -11.81 -1.18 -4.61
N ASP A 340 -10.48 -1.07 -4.65
CA ASP A 340 -9.73 -0.23 -5.57
C ASP A 340 -8.50 -0.98 -6.10
N ASP A 341 -8.04 -0.64 -7.32
CA ASP A 341 -6.79 -1.19 -7.87
C ASP A 341 -5.58 -0.46 -7.29
N HIS A 342 -5.08 -1.01 -6.19
CA HIS A 342 -3.83 -0.60 -5.56
C HIS A 342 -2.77 -1.70 -5.60
N PHE A 343 -2.86 -2.66 -6.52
CA PHE A 343 -1.89 -3.75 -6.65
C PHE A 343 -0.49 -3.32 -7.09
N GLY A 344 -0.30 -2.04 -7.44
CA GLY A 344 1.01 -1.42 -7.49
C GLY A 344 1.69 -1.29 -6.12
N TRP A 345 0.94 -1.43 -5.01
CA TRP A 345 1.48 -1.43 -3.65
C TRP A 345 1.73 -2.86 -3.17
N THR A 346 2.92 -3.09 -2.61
CA THR A 346 3.33 -4.42 -2.15
C THR A 346 2.37 -5.02 -1.13
N HIS A 347 1.88 -4.21 -0.18
CA HIS A 347 0.98 -4.68 0.87
C HIS A 347 -0.36 -5.20 0.34
N TYR A 348 -0.85 -4.71 -0.81
CA TYR A 348 -2.07 -5.26 -1.42
C TYR A 348 -1.87 -6.71 -1.88
N LYS A 349 -0.73 -7.02 -2.49
CA LYS A 349 -0.38 -8.40 -2.90
C LYS A 349 -0.17 -9.30 -1.69
N GLU A 350 0.50 -8.79 -0.64
CA GLU A 350 0.71 -9.54 0.60
C GLU A 350 -0.61 -9.81 1.34
N ALA A 351 -1.52 -8.84 1.40
CA ALA A 351 -2.85 -9.05 1.95
C ALA A 351 -3.59 -10.19 1.23
N GLY A 352 -3.50 -10.24 -0.12
CA GLY A 352 -4.05 -11.33 -0.91
C GLY A 352 -3.44 -12.71 -0.58
N ARG A 353 -2.13 -12.77 -0.31
CA ARG A 353 -1.46 -14.02 0.09
C ARG A 353 -1.85 -14.52 1.49
N ILE A 354 -2.12 -13.59 2.40
CA ILE A 354 -2.55 -13.91 3.77
C ILE A 354 -4.02 -14.33 3.79
N ALA A 355 -4.85 -13.84 2.88
CA ALA A 355 -6.29 -14.06 2.86
C ALA A 355 -6.66 -15.55 2.70
N ASP A 356 -7.71 -15.98 3.40
CA ASP A 356 -8.40 -17.27 3.16
C ASP A 356 -9.45 -17.16 2.06
N ALA A 357 -9.97 -15.93 1.84
CA ALA A 357 -10.86 -15.59 0.74
C ALA A 357 -10.72 -14.10 0.41
N VAL A 358 -11.09 -13.73 -0.80
CA VAL A 358 -11.05 -12.33 -1.24
C VAL A 358 -12.38 -11.89 -1.82
N THR A 359 -12.71 -10.61 -1.66
CA THR A 359 -13.93 -9.99 -2.21
C THR A 359 -13.58 -8.74 -3.01
N CYS A 360 -14.47 -8.33 -3.90
CA CYS A 360 -14.36 -7.09 -4.66
C CYS A 360 -15.75 -6.60 -5.12
N PRO A 361 -15.91 -5.30 -5.50
CA PRO A 361 -17.23 -4.75 -5.78
C PRO A 361 -17.76 -5.06 -7.19
N THR A 362 -16.91 -5.35 -8.18
CA THR A 362 -17.31 -5.49 -9.58
C THR A 362 -16.64 -6.67 -10.27
N LYS A 363 -17.24 -7.15 -11.37
CA LYS A 363 -16.61 -8.18 -12.21
C LYS A 363 -15.30 -7.72 -12.84
N ALA A 364 -15.19 -6.44 -13.20
CA ALA A 364 -13.96 -5.87 -13.73
C ALA A 364 -12.85 -5.88 -12.68
N MET A 365 -13.15 -5.51 -11.42
CA MET A 365 -12.21 -5.61 -10.33
C MET A 365 -11.84 -7.07 -10.00
N ALA A 366 -12.78 -8.01 -10.17
CA ALA A 366 -12.52 -9.43 -9.97
C ALA A 366 -11.41 -9.97 -10.90
N ALA A 367 -11.37 -9.52 -12.15
CA ALA A 367 -10.30 -9.90 -13.07
C ALA A 367 -8.92 -9.41 -12.57
N ILE A 368 -8.85 -8.16 -12.09
CA ILE A 368 -7.62 -7.57 -11.54
C ILE A 368 -7.18 -8.32 -10.27
N VAL A 369 -8.11 -8.61 -9.36
CA VAL A 369 -7.81 -9.34 -8.13
C VAL A 369 -7.29 -10.74 -8.43
N ARG A 370 -7.93 -11.46 -9.36
CA ARG A 370 -7.50 -12.81 -9.78
C ARG A 370 -6.08 -12.80 -10.35
N GLU A 371 -5.78 -11.85 -11.22
CA GLU A 371 -4.46 -11.71 -11.84
C GLU A 371 -3.35 -11.45 -10.79
N ASN A 372 -3.64 -10.65 -9.78
CA ASN A 372 -2.64 -10.21 -8.80
C ASN A 372 -2.52 -11.10 -7.57
N THR A 373 -3.54 -11.88 -7.22
CA THR A 373 -3.56 -12.69 -5.99
C THR A 373 -3.67 -14.19 -6.25
N GLY A 374 -4.12 -14.60 -7.45
CA GLY A 374 -4.43 -16.00 -7.77
C GLY A 374 -5.74 -16.50 -7.15
N HIS A 375 -6.43 -15.71 -6.31
CA HIS A 375 -7.73 -16.07 -5.75
C HIS A 375 -8.85 -15.82 -6.74
N GLU A 376 -9.90 -16.66 -6.71
CA GLU A 376 -11.18 -16.35 -7.33
C GLU A 376 -12.01 -15.49 -6.37
N PRO A 377 -12.23 -14.20 -6.65
CA PRO A 377 -12.89 -13.31 -5.72
C PRO A 377 -14.41 -13.45 -5.74
N PHE A 378 -15.02 -13.32 -4.57
CA PHE A 378 -16.47 -13.11 -4.50
C PHE A 378 -16.81 -11.68 -4.90
N VAL A 379 -17.68 -11.52 -5.89
CA VAL A 379 -18.19 -10.20 -6.28
C VAL A 379 -19.31 -9.81 -5.33
N VAL A 380 -19.07 -8.79 -4.51
CA VAL A 380 -20.02 -8.24 -3.54
C VAL A 380 -20.21 -6.76 -3.87
N PRO A 381 -21.34 -6.36 -4.47
CA PRO A 381 -21.57 -4.97 -4.89
C PRO A 381 -21.60 -4.02 -3.69
N ASP A 382 -21.42 -2.72 -3.95
CA ASP A 382 -21.60 -1.69 -2.93
C ASP A 382 -23.10 -1.49 -2.66
N PRO A 383 -23.55 -1.45 -1.40
CA PRO A 383 -24.92 -1.11 -1.07
C PRO A 383 -25.19 0.38 -1.26
N TYR A 384 -26.44 0.78 -1.43
CA TYR A 384 -26.81 2.19 -1.29
C TYR A 384 -26.83 2.62 0.19
N GLU A 385 -26.65 3.93 0.43
CA GLU A 385 -26.69 4.54 1.76
C GLU A 385 -27.97 5.36 2.01
N PHE A 386 -28.57 5.90 0.92
CA PHE A 386 -29.63 6.87 1.05
C PHE A 386 -31.01 6.24 0.90
N GLU A 387 -31.97 6.83 1.62
CA GLU A 387 -33.37 6.48 1.46
C GLU A 387 -33.89 6.90 0.07
N GLU A 388 -34.87 6.19 -0.42
CA GLU A 388 -35.51 6.49 -1.70
C GLU A 388 -36.24 7.83 -1.65
N ALA A 389 -36.08 8.61 -2.71
CA ALA A 389 -36.88 9.79 -2.97
C ALA A 389 -37.63 9.62 -4.30
N PRO A 390 -38.83 10.21 -4.48
CA PRO A 390 -39.52 10.17 -5.76
C PRO A 390 -38.67 10.70 -6.91
N ALA A 391 -38.81 10.15 -8.09
CA ALA A 391 -38.24 10.71 -9.30
C ALA A 391 -38.70 12.16 -9.49
N HIS A 392 -37.80 13.08 -9.78
CA HIS A 392 -38.09 14.52 -9.75
C HIS A 392 -37.34 15.33 -10.84
N CYS A 393 -36.91 14.66 -11.90
CA CYS A 393 -36.38 15.37 -13.05
C CYS A 393 -37.40 16.38 -13.57
N SER A 394 -37.04 17.65 -13.66
CA SER A 394 -37.93 18.75 -14.07
C SER A 394 -37.25 19.74 -15.03
N GLY A 395 -36.00 19.52 -15.37
CA GLY A 395 -35.25 20.44 -16.22
C GLY A 395 -33.81 19.99 -16.48
N ASP A 396 -32.87 20.93 -16.32
CA ASP A 396 -31.47 20.77 -16.73
C ASP A 396 -30.46 21.13 -15.64
N LYS A 397 -30.86 21.08 -14.37
CA LYS A 397 -29.94 21.28 -13.26
C LYS A 397 -29.06 20.06 -13.09
N LEU A 398 -27.81 20.22 -13.44
CA LEU A 398 -26.82 19.14 -13.39
C LEU A 398 -26.15 19.04 -12.03
N LEU A 399 -25.82 17.82 -11.67
CA LEU A 399 -24.95 17.50 -10.54
C LEU A 399 -23.86 16.53 -10.97
N TRP A 400 -22.64 16.84 -10.61
CA TRP A 400 -21.54 15.88 -10.52
C TRP A 400 -21.09 15.79 -9.07
N PHE A 401 -20.75 14.58 -8.61
CA PHE A 401 -20.14 14.39 -7.28
C PHE A 401 -19.13 13.25 -7.28
N GLY A 402 -18.08 13.44 -6.49
CA GLY A 402 -17.01 12.43 -6.40
C GLY A 402 -15.75 12.96 -5.72
N TYR A 403 -14.80 12.06 -5.52
CA TYR A 403 -13.48 12.42 -5.03
C TYR A 403 -12.67 13.06 -6.19
N TRP A 404 -12.10 14.25 -5.95
CA TRP A 404 -11.39 15.01 -6.97
C TRP A 404 -9.93 14.54 -7.08
N HIS A 405 -9.73 13.34 -7.66
CA HIS A 405 -8.42 12.82 -8.02
C HIS A 405 -8.23 12.81 -9.53
N GLU A 406 -7.05 12.46 -10.00
CA GLU A 406 -6.62 12.57 -11.40
C GLU A 406 -7.64 12.00 -12.40
N SER A 407 -8.02 10.73 -12.27
CA SER A 407 -8.92 10.09 -13.25
C SER A 407 -10.32 10.70 -13.27
N ASN A 408 -10.85 11.17 -12.14
CA ASN A 408 -12.13 11.88 -12.08
C ASN A 408 -12.01 13.29 -12.67
N ARG A 409 -10.90 13.98 -12.40
CA ARG A 409 -10.63 15.31 -12.95
C ARG A 409 -10.54 15.27 -14.47
N GLU A 410 -9.72 14.41 -15.03
CA GLU A 410 -9.57 14.22 -16.48
C GLU A 410 -10.91 13.85 -17.15
N ALA A 411 -11.69 12.99 -16.51
CA ALA A 411 -13.01 12.60 -17.02
C ALA A 411 -13.98 13.79 -17.04
N VAL A 412 -13.99 14.62 -16.01
CA VAL A 412 -14.82 15.83 -15.95
C VAL A 412 -14.32 16.89 -16.95
N GLU A 413 -13.01 17.12 -17.04
CA GLU A 413 -12.40 18.06 -18.00
C GLU A 413 -12.77 17.70 -19.44
N ARG A 414 -12.84 16.42 -19.78
CA ARG A 414 -13.25 15.94 -21.10
C ARG A 414 -14.68 16.35 -21.47
N ILE A 415 -15.61 16.27 -20.52
CA ILE A 415 -17.03 16.64 -20.75
C ILE A 415 -17.35 18.10 -20.38
N TRP A 416 -16.36 18.83 -19.84
CA TRP A 416 -16.54 20.22 -19.39
C TRP A 416 -17.15 21.16 -20.43
N PRO A 417 -16.75 21.10 -21.72
CA PRO A 417 -17.34 21.96 -22.77
C PRO A 417 -18.86 21.79 -22.94
N VAL A 418 -19.39 20.64 -22.52
CA VAL A 418 -20.83 20.34 -22.53
C VAL A 418 -21.47 20.79 -21.24
N ILE A 419 -21.03 20.24 -20.09
CA ILE A 419 -21.74 20.42 -18.81
C ILE A 419 -21.67 21.84 -18.26
N SER A 420 -20.66 22.61 -18.62
CA SER A 420 -20.51 24.03 -18.22
C SER A 420 -21.56 24.96 -18.82
N ARG A 421 -22.30 24.52 -19.82
CA ARG A 421 -23.38 25.27 -20.46
C ARG A 421 -24.70 25.25 -19.69
N TYR A 422 -24.80 24.38 -18.67
CA TYR A 422 -25.99 24.14 -17.86
C TYR A 422 -25.79 24.60 -16.41
N PRO A 423 -26.89 24.81 -15.65
CA PRO A 423 -26.80 25.03 -14.21
C PRO A 423 -26.17 23.82 -13.51
N LEU A 424 -24.87 23.88 -13.24
CA LEU A 424 -24.06 22.76 -12.71
C LEU A 424 -23.70 23.00 -11.25
N LYS A 425 -23.90 21.98 -10.42
CA LYS A 425 -23.29 21.86 -9.10
C LYS A 425 -22.26 20.73 -9.09
N MET A 426 -21.17 20.95 -8.38
CA MET A 426 -20.15 19.94 -8.17
C MET A 426 -19.90 19.76 -6.68
N VAL A 427 -19.93 18.51 -6.19
CA VAL A 427 -19.69 18.16 -4.79
C VAL A 427 -18.46 17.27 -4.71
N GLY A 428 -17.44 17.70 -3.99
CA GLY A 428 -16.16 16.97 -3.92
C GLY A 428 -15.27 17.41 -2.76
N ASN A 429 -14.03 16.90 -2.76
CA ASN A 429 -13.04 17.17 -1.71
C ASN A 429 -11.97 18.20 -2.12
N GLY A 430 -12.13 18.90 -3.23
CA GLY A 430 -11.18 19.90 -3.70
C GLY A 430 -11.54 20.45 -5.06
N GLY A 431 -10.92 21.58 -5.43
CA GLY A 431 -11.17 22.32 -6.66
C GLY A 431 -11.94 23.62 -6.41
N ASP A 432 -11.55 24.68 -7.12
CA ASP A 432 -12.23 25.97 -7.04
C ASP A 432 -13.67 25.83 -7.54
N GLY A 433 -14.62 26.36 -6.76
CA GLY A 433 -16.05 26.32 -7.10
C GLY A 433 -16.79 25.03 -6.71
N MET A 434 -16.11 24.04 -6.14
CA MET A 434 -16.78 22.84 -5.61
C MET A 434 -17.40 23.07 -4.23
N ILE A 435 -18.57 22.47 -4.03
CA ILE A 435 -19.20 22.36 -2.71
C ILE A 435 -18.41 21.30 -1.93
N PRO A 436 -17.85 21.61 -0.74
CA PRO A 436 -17.13 20.63 0.05
C PRO A 436 -18.02 19.43 0.38
N TYR A 437 -17.47 18.22 0.18
CA TYR A 437 -18.21 17.00 0.43
C TYR A 437 -18.61 16.89 1.91
N SER A 438 -19.90 16.73 2.14
CA SER A 438 -20.47 16.13 3.34
C SER A 438 -21.74 15.38 2.93
N ARG A 439 -22.13 14.36 3.71
CA ARG A 439 -23.37 13.61 3.43
C ARG A 439 -24.58 14.54 3.32
N ARG A 440 -24.67 15.55 4.19
CA ARG A 440 -25.72 16.56 4.18
C ARG A 440 -25.70 17.42 2.93
N ALA A 441 -24.50 17.89 2.51
CA ALA A 441 -24.35 18.69 1.30
C ALA A 441 -24.73 17.89 0.05
N LEU A 442 -24.29 16.63 -0.04
CA LEU A 442 -24.62 15.76 -1.15
C LEU A 442 -26.15 15.50 -1.22
N LEU A 443 -26.78 15.15 -0.09
CA LEU A 443 -28.24 14.95 -0.05
C LEU A 443 -29.02 16.19 -0.49
N LYS A 444 -28.58 17.38 -0.07
CA LYS A 444 -29.19 18.64 -0.51
C LYS A 444 -29.04 18.84 -2.01
N CYS A 445 -27.85 18.61 -2.56
CA CYS A 445 -27.60 18.78 -3.99
C CYS A 445 -28.36 17.74 -4.84
N LEU A 446 -28.46 16.50 -4.38
CA LEU A 446 -29.26 15.46 -5.03
C LEU A 446 -30.75 15.79 -5.04
N ALA A 447 -31.28 16.42 -3.98
CA ALA A 447 -32.69 16.85 -3.93
C ALA A 447 -33.01 18.04 -4.83
N GLU A 448 -32.01 18.79 -5.26
CA GLU A 448 -32.14 19.99 -6.10
C GLU A 448 -31.75 19.76 -7.56
N ALA A 449 -31.07 18.65 -7.85
CA ALA A 449 -30.58 18.31 -9.18
C ALA A 449 -31.63 17.52 -9.98
N ASP A 450 -31.75 17.81 -11.25
CA ASP A 450 -32.59 17.06 -12.18
C ASP A 450 -31.83 15.85 -12.75
N ILE A 451 -30.57 16.06 -13.11
CA ILE A 451 -29.73 15.09 -13.82
C ILE A 451 -28.38 14.95 -13.11
N VAL A 452 -27.95 13.72 -12.87
CA VAL A 452 -26.57 13.42 -12.45
C VAL A 452 -25.78 12.97 -13.65
N VAL A 453 -24.64 13.66 -13.91
CA VAL A 453 -23.76 13.34 -15.04
C VAL A 453 -22.53 12.55 -14.55
N LEU A 454 -22.26 11.43 -15.23
CA LEU A 454 -21.21 10.49 -14.87
C LEU A 454 -20.28 10.21 -16.07
N PRO A 455 -19.20 10.96 -16.23
CA PRO A 455 -18.20 10.64 -17.24
C PRO A 455 -17.52 9.30 -16.88
N ALA A 456 -17.06 8.59 -17.92
CA ALA A 456 -16.35 7.32 -17.76
C ALA A 456 -15.00 7.53 -17.08
N THR A 457 -14.73 6.69 -16.10
CA THR A 457 -13.48 6.63 -15.34
C THR A 457 -12.89 5.22 -15.40
N ASP A 458 -12.10 4.80 -14.40
CA ASP A 458 -11.50 3.47 -14.35
C ASP A 458 -12.57 2.36 -14.41
N ALA A 459 -12.44 1.43 -15.34
CA ALA A 459 -13.44 0.41 -15.65
C ALA A 459 -13.80 -0.52 -14.46
N TYR A 460 -12.91 -0.62 -13.47
CA TYR A 460 -13.13 -1.45 -12.28
C TYR A 460 -13.98 -0.78 -11.20
N LYS A 461 -14.25 0.53 -11.31
CA LYS A 461 -14.99 1.28 -10.29
C LYS A 461 -16.44 0.80 -10.16
N SER A 462 -16.92 0.85 -8.91
CA SER A 462 -18.30 0.55 -8.56
C SER A 462 -19.27 1.63 -9.05
N PRO A 463 -20.51 1.26 -9.42
CA PRO A 463 -21.54 2.20 -9.88
C PRO A 463 -22.19 3.02 -8.75
N ASN A 464 -21.59 3.12 -7.56
CA ASN A 464 -22.19 3.70 -6.37
C ASN A 464 -22.75 5.13 -6.60
N ARG A 465 -22.10 5.94 -7.44
CA ARG A 465 -22.62 7.28 -7.78
C ARG A 465 -23.95 7.23 -8.55
N ALA A 466 -24.06 6.31 -9.51
CA ALA A 466 -25.32 6.11 -10.22
C ALA A 466 -26.40 5.57 -9.28
N VAL A 467 -26.05 4.58 -8.46
CA VAL A 467 -26.96 3.96 -7.48
C VAL A 467 -27.53 5.01 -6.52
N GLU A 468 -26.68 5.89 -5.95
CA GLU A 468 -27.15 6.95 -5.04
C GLU A 468 -27.99 8.02 -5.76
N ALA A 469 -27.63 8.39 -6.99
CA ALA A 469 -28.39 9.34 -7.80
C ALA A 469 -29.80 8.80 -8.10
N ILE A 470 -29.90 7.56 -8.54
CA ILE A 470 -31.16 6.86 -8.82
C ILE A 470 -32.02 6.78 -7.55
N ARG A 471 -31.42 6.36 -6.41
CA ARG A 471 -32.14 6.29 -5.13
C ARG A 471 -32.73 7.65 -4.72
N ARG A 472 -32.04 8.73 -5.06
CA ARG A 472 -32.47 10.09 -4.73
C ARG A 472 -33.38 10.74 -5.80
N GLY A 473 -33.79 9.96 -6.81
CA GLY A 473 -34.77 10.38 -7.80
C GLY A 473 -34.21 11.22 -8.95
N CYS A 474 -32.88 11.32 -9.08
CA CYS A 474 -32.26 12.01 -10.20
C CYS A 474 -32.18 11.10 -11.43
N PHE A 475 -32.42 11.66 -12.63
CA PHE A 475 -32.10 10.96 -13.86
C PHE A 475 -30.57 10.87 -14.04
N VAL A 476 -30.07 9.73 -14.51
CA VAL A 476 -28.63 9.52 -14.68
C VAL A 476 -28.28 9.53 -16.16
N VAL A 477 -27.35 10.41 -16.53
CA VAL A 477 -26.71 10.47 -17.85
C VAL A 477 -25.25 10.10 -17.69
N ALA A 478 -24.81 9.04 -18.37
CA ALA A 478 -23.49 8.48 -18.19
C ALA A 478 -22.83 8.13 -19.53
N GLU A 479 -21.51 8.27 -19.61
CA GLU A 479 -20.72 7.61 -20.64
C GLU A 479 -20.68 6.08 -20.39
N PRO A 480 -20.44 5.27 -21.43
CA PRO A 480 -20.34 3.81 -21.29
C PRO A 480 -19.31 3.41 -20.23
N HIS A 481 -19.73 2.57 -19.28
CA HIS A 481 -18.85 2.08 -18.21
C HIS A 481 -19.31 0.68 -17.76
N PRO A 482 -18.40 -0.31 -17.59
CA PRO A 482 -18.76 -1.70 -17.24
C PRO A 482 -19.60 -1.83 -15.96
N GLY A 483 -19.36 -0.96 -14.96
CA GLY A 483 -20.13 -0.95 -13.72
C GLY A 483 -21.59 -0.55 -13.88
N LEU A 484 -21.97 0.06 -15.01
CA LEU A 484 -23.34 0.50 -15.30
C LEU A 484 -24.13 -0.52 -16.14
N GLU A 485 -23.46 -1.56 -16.64
CA GLU A 485 -24.12 -2.59 -17.45
C GLU A 485 -25.25 -3.27 -16.67
N GLY A 486 -26.40 -3.34 -17.30
CA GLY A 486 -27.61 -3.98 -16.72
C GLY A 486 -28.41 -3.09 -15.78
N ILE A 487 -28.01 -1.86 -15.47
CA ILE A 487 -28.87 -0.88 -14.76
C ILE A 487 -29.87 -0.31 -15.79
N PRO A 488 -31.17 -0.61 -15.66
CA PRO A 488 -32.16 -0.10 -16.60
C PRO A 488 -32.43 1.37 -16.36
N GLY A 489 -33.08 2.03 -17.30
CA GLY A 489 -33.66 3.35 -17.11
C GLY A 489 -32.69 4.53 -17.04
N ILE A 490 -31.39 4.31 -17.17
CA ILE A 490 -30.39 5.37 -17.28
C ILE A 490 -30.03 5.63 -18.74
N TRP A 491 -29.51 6.81 -19.04
CA TRP A 491 -28.90 7.09 -20.34
C TRP A 491 -27.43 6.67 -20.34
N ILE A 492 -27.05 5.84 -21.30
CA ILE A 492 -25.65 5.46 -21.52
C ILE A 492 -25.28 5.86 -22.96
N GLY A 493 -24.36 6.82 -23.10
CA GLY A 493 -23.96 7.33 -24.40
C GLY A 493 -23.31 8.69 -24.31
N ASP A 494 -23.54 9.51 -25.33
CA ASP A 494 -23.08 10.90 -25.34
C ASP A 494 -23.79 11.71 -24.27
N ILE A 495 -23.02 12.52 -23.53
CA ILE A 495 -23.53 13.30 -22.38
C ILE A 495 -24.46 14.42 -22.82
N GLU A 496 -24.14 15.12 -23.93
CA GLU A 496 -24.97 16.22 -24.45
C GLU A 496 -26.31 15.70 -24.95
N GLU A 497 -26.28 14.64 -25.74
CA GLU A 497 -27.49 13.99 -26.24
C GLU A 497 -28.39 13.50 -25.10
N GLY A 498 -27.78 12.93 -24.04
CA GLY A 498 -28.52 12.45 -22.87
C GLY A 498 -29.18 13.57 -22.06
N ILE A 499 -28.48 14.69 -21.87
CA ILE A 499 -29.03 15.87 -21.19
C ILE A 499 -30.21 16.46 -22.01
N GLU A 500 -30.01 16.66 -23.32
CA GLU A 500 -31.06 17.21 -24.18
C GLU A 500 -32.25 16.26 -24.28
N TRP A 501 -32.03 14.95 -24.34
CA TRP A 501 -33.11 13.97 -24.31
C TRP A 501 -33.92 14.08 -23.03
N ALA A 502 -33.28 14.11 -21.86
CA ALA A 502 -33.97 14.21 -20.56
C ALA A 502 -34.79 15.48 -20.44
N ARG A 503 -34.28 16.63 -20.93
CA ARG A 503 -35.00 17.92 -20.97
C ARG A 503 -36.26 17.88 -21.83
N CYS A 504 -36.20 17.16 -22.97
CA CYS A 504 -37.31 17.05 -23.90
C CYS A 504 -38.35 15.98 -23.51
N HIS A 505 -37.95 15.02 -22.62
CA HIS A 505 -38.76 13.86 -22.29
C HIS A 505 -38.89 13.68 -20.76
N ILE A 506 -39.25 14.74 -20.05
CA ILE A 506 -39.30 14.82 -18.57
C ILE A 506 -40.09 13.67 -17.95
N ASP A 507 -41.31 13.40 -18.43
CA ASP A 507 -42.16 12.35 -17.91
C ASP A 507 -41.52 10.96 -18.11
N GLU A 508 -40.93 10.72 -19.28
CA GLU A 508 -40.25 9.47 -19.59
C GLU A 508 -38.95 9.32 -18.76
N ALA A 509 -38.18 10.40 -18.56
CA ALA A 509 -37.02 10.38 -17.69
C ALA A 509 -37.39 10.00 -16.23
N ASN A 510 -38.48 10.55 -15.71
CA ASN A 510 -38.97 10.18 -14.39
C ASN A 510 -39.47 8.72 -14.33
N GLN A 511 -40.20 8.26 -15.36
CA GLN A 511 -40.63 6.86 -15.47
C GLN A 511 -39.41 5.90 -15.49
N ARG A 512 -38.40 6.21 -16.29
CA ARG A 512 -37.15 5.43 -16.35
C ARG A 512 -36.39 5.46 -15.03
N THR A 513 -36.35 6.59 -14.33
CA THR A 513 -35.72 6.70 -13.00
C THR A 513 -36.46 5.80 -12.00
N TRP A 514 -37.80 5.76 -12.03
CA TRP A 514 -38.56 4.87 -11.17
C TRP A 514 -38.28 3.38 -11.46
N GLU A 515 -38.16 2.99 -12.73
CA GLU A 515 -37.74 1.63 -13.12
C GLU A 515 -36.34 1.29 -12.60
N ALA A 516 -35.41 2.22 -12.74
CA ALA A 516 -34.07 2.10 -12.21
C ALA A 516 -34.04 1.93 -10.68
N GLN A 517 -34.89 2.65 -9.95
CA GLN A 517 -35.05 2.51 -8.49
C GLN A 517 -35.45 1.10 -8.09
N ARG A 518 -36.39 0.46 -8.83
CA ARG A 518 -36.78 -0.94 -8.56
C ARG A 518 -35.61 -1.91 -8.74
N TYR A 519 -34.83 -1.70 -9.77
CA TYR A 519 -33.64 -2.49 -9.99
C TYR A 519 -32.59 -2.25 -8.87
N VAL A 520 -32.33 -1.00 -8.52
CA VAL A 520 -31.36 -0.63 -7.47
C VAL A 520 -31.79 -1.24 -6.12
N GLU A 521 -33.08 -1.21 -5.78
CA GLU A 521 -33.59 -1.87 -4.58
C GLU A 521 -33.30 -3.36 -4.57
N SER A 522 -33.49 -4.04 -5.69
CA SER A 522 -33.29 -5.50 -5.78
C SER A 522 -31.82 -5.91 -5.79
N ALA A 523 -30.94 -5.11 -6.40
CA ALA A 523 -29.54 -5.47 -6.65
C ALA A 523 -28.55 -4.89 -5.63
N PHE A 524 -28.84 -3.72 -5.06
CA PHE A 524 -27.93 -2.94 -4.22
C PHE A 524 -28.48 -2.62 -2.83
N SER A 525 -29.62 -3.20 -2.43
CA SER A 525 -30.10 -3.00 -1.06
C SER A 525 -29.10 -3.55 -0.04
N PRO A 526 -28.96 -2.91 1.15
CA PRO A 526 -28.10 -3.41 2.20
C PRO A 526 -28.34 -4.89 2.52
N GLN A 527 -29.59 -5.36 2.43
CA GLN A 527 -29.94 -6.76 2.67
C GLN A 527 -29.42 -7.68 1.56
N THR A 528 -29.62 -7.32 0.28
CA THR A 528 -29.12 -8.08 -0.88
C THR A 528 -27.60 -8.19 -0.84
N VAL A 529 -26.93 -7.08 -0.51
CA VAL A 529 -25.46 -7.05 -0.36
C VAL A 529 -25.02 -7.87 0.85
N ALA A 530 -25.74 -7.83 1.97
CA ALA A 530 -25.45 -8.70 3.12
C ALA A 530 -25.56 -10.19 2.75
N ASP A 531 -26.51 -10.57 1.92
CA ASP A 531 -26.63 -11.96 1.46
C ASP A 531 -25.49 -12.38 0.52
N ALA A 532 -24.94 -11.44 -0.25
CA ALA A 532 -23.71 -11.68 -1.01
C ALA A 532 -22.49 -11.83 -0.09
N TRP A 533 -22.36 -11.01 0.95
CA TRP A 533 -21.33 -11.16 1.98
C TRP A 533 -21.41 -12.52 2.70
N LYS A 534 -22.60 -13.00 3.05
CA LYS A 534 -22.78 -14.32 3.70
C LYS A 534 -22.16 -15.44 2.88
N LYS A 535 -22.18 -15.36 1.53
CA LYS A 535 -21.53 -16.35 0.66
C LYS A 535 -20.02 -16.33 0.79
N ALA A 536 -19.41 -15.15 0.89
CA ALA A 536 -17.95 -15.00 1.07
C ALA A 536 -17.51 -15.40 2.48
N ILE A 537 -18.34 -15.17 3.49
CA ILE A 537 -18.06 -15.46 4.91
C ILE A 537 -18.13 -16.98 5.19
N ARG A 538 -18.99 -17.73 4.52
CA ARG A 538 -19.11 -19.17 4.73
C ARG A 538 -17.80 -19.89 4.40
N PRO A 539 -17.32 -20.79 5.26
CA PRO A 539 -16.22 -21.67 4.88
C PRO A 539 -16.60 -22.49 3.63
N PRO A 540 -15.65 -22.80 2.74
CA PRO A 540 -15.92 -23.71 1.63
C PRO A 540 -16.42 -25.04 2.19
N THR A 541 -17.54 -25.54 1.68
CA THR A 541 -18.05 -26.87 2.02
C THR A 541 -17.25 -27.90 1.21
N THR A 542 -17.16 -29.14 1.72
CA THR A 542 -16.48 -30.24 1.03
C THR A 542 -17.04 -30.51 -0.38
N SER A 543 -18.31 -30.14 -0.65
CA SER A 543 -18.93 -30.21 -1.97
C SER A 543 -18.43 -29.14 -2.96
N ASP A 544 -17.96 -27.99 -2.47
CA ASP A 544 -17.45 -26.91 -3.30
C ASP A 544 -16.01 -27.21 -3.80
N ALA A 545 -15.27 -28.06 -3.05
CA ALA A 545 -13.93 -28.51 -3.44
C ALA A 545 -13.96 -29.50 -4.61
N GLU A 546 -15.05 -30.26 -4.78
CA GLU A 546 -15.20 -31.24 -5.88
C GLU A 546 -15.67 -30.60 -7.21
N ALA A 547 -16.34 -29.46 -7.15
CA ALA A 547 -16.81 -28.74 -8.35
C ALA A 547 -15.68 -27.97 -9.08
N GLY A 548 -14.55 -27.73 -8.43
CA GLY A 548 -13.39 -27.02 -8.98
C GLY A 548 -12.32 -27.89 -9.67
N THR A 549 -12.41 -29.23 -9.56
CA THR A 549 -11.38 -30.17 -10.08
C THR A 549 -11.70 -30.75 -11.46
N GLY A 550 -12.15 -29.91 -12.38
CA GLY A 550 -12.30 -30.26 -13.78
C GLY A 550 -11.24 -29.62 -14.66
N ARG A 551 -9.94 -29.86 -14.42
CA ARG A 551 -8.82 -29.87 -15.39
C ARG A 551 -7.47 -30.01 -14.68
N ASP A 552 -6.76 -31.05 -15.16
CA ASP A 552 -5.33 -31.34 -14.97
C ASP A 552 -4.85 -31.72 -13.54
N GLY A 553 -4.60 -33.03 -13.43
CA GLY A 553 -4.07 -33.69 -12.25
C GLY A 553 -2.71 -33.14 -11.79
N LEU A 554 -2.78 -32.32 -10.77
CA LEU A 554 -1.69 -32.12 -9.83
C LEU A 554 -2.31 -32.21 -8.44
N THR A 555 -2.09 -33.34 -7.80
CA THR A 555 -2.47 -33.61 -6.41
C THR A 555 -1.88 -32.54 -5.48
N SER A 556 -2.70 -31.59 -5.07
CA SER A 556 -2.35 -30.71 -3.96
C SER A 556 -2.63 -31.42 -2.64
N THR A 557 -1.62 -32.08 -2.12
CA THR A 557 -1.56 -32.43 -0.71
C THR A 557 -1.55 -31.16 0.10
N SER A 558 -2.63 -30.88 0.81
CA SER A 558 -2.72 -29.81 1.80
C SER A 558 -1.74 -30.11 2.95
N HIS A 559 -0.49 -29.70 2.78
CA HIS A 559 0.43 -29.61 3.90
C HIS A 559 0.03 -28.36 4.70
N ARG A 560 -0.66 -28.57 5.83
CA ARG A 560 -0.61 -27.65 6.95
C ARG A 560 0.88 -27.42 7.26
N MET A 561 1.44 -26.34 6.77
CA MET A 561 2.72 -25.83 7.26
C MET A 561 2.52 -25.43 8.72
N GLN A 562 2.85 -26.34 9.64
CA GLN A 562 3.25 -25.92 10.97
C GLN A 562 4.56 -25.15 10.77
N ILE A 563 4.49 -23.84 10.87
CA ILE A 563 5.68 -23.00 11.01
C ILE A 563 6.21 -23.29 12.41
N SER A 564 7.06 -24.30 12.53
CA SER A 564 7.90 -24.50 13.70
C SER A 564 8.87 -23.32 13.75
N ASP A 565 8.85 -22.61 14.86
CA ASP A 565 9.63 -21.43 15.17
C ASP A 565 11.14 -21.76 15.04
N PRO A 566 11.87 -21.24 14.04
CA PRO A 566 13.30 -21.53 13.87
C PRO A 566 14.17 -20.88 14.95
N ILE A 567 13.60 -20.01 15.79
CA ILE A 567 14.32 -19.30 16.87
C ILE A 567 14.67 -20.24 18.02
N SER A 568 13.85 -21.26 18.32
CA SER A 568 14.14 -22.23 19.38
C SER A 568 15.39 -23.10 19.10
N ALA A 569 15.69 -23.38 17.83
CA ALA A 569 16.84 -24.25 17.48
C ALA A 569 18.18 -23.52 17.57
N ILE A 570 18.20 -22.20 17.35
CA ILE A 570 19.43 -21.39 17.36
C ILE A 570 19.82 -21.02 18.80
N LEU A 571 18.86 -20.78 19.69
CA LEU A 571 19.13 -20.46 21.10
C LEU A 571 19.62 -21.67 21.89
N THR A 572 19.24 -22.90 21.53
CA THR A 572 19.68 -24.12 22.20
C THR A 572 21.14 -24.49 21.86
N GLN A 573 21.66 -24.09 20.69
CA GLN A 573 23.07 -24.30 20.35
C GLN A 573 24.04 -23.26 20.94
N SER A 574 23.53 -22.05 21.29
CA SER A 574 24.35 -20.99 21.90
C SER A 574 24.68 -21.22 23.39
N GLN A 575 23.96 -22.11 24.07
CA GLN A 575 24.20 -22.41 25.50
C GLN A 575 25.16 -23.59 25.76
N ALA A 576 25.57 -24.31 24.71
CA ALA A 576 26.39 -25.53 24.86
C ALA A 576 27.91 -25.31 24.83
N THR A 577 28.42 -24.08 24.71
CA THR A 577 29.86 -23.78 24.73
C THR A 577 30.21 -22.63 25.67
N ARG A 578 30.07 -22.88 26.97
CA ARG A 578 30.85 -22.13 27.98
C ARG A 578 31.89 -23.09 28.56
N PRO A 579 33.19 -22.84 28.42
CA PRO A 579 34.18 -23.53 29.22
C PRO A 579 34.10 -23.00 30.65
N THR A 580 34.02 -23.89 31.60
CA THR A 580 34.20 -23.63 33.03
C THR A 580 35.67 -23.30 33.34
N PRO A 581 35.95 -22.58 34.45
CA PRO A 581 37.13 -21.77 34.72
C PRO A 581 38.43 -22.52 34.77
#